data_a0e68b3d3b8b13ef5b2da5f5719dbc6b
#
_entry.id   a0e68b3d3b8b13ef5b2da5f5719dbc6b
#
_cell.length_a   1.000
_cell.length_b   1.000
_cell.length_c   1.000
_cell.angle_alpha   90.00
_cell.angle_beta   90.00
_cell.angle_gamma   90.00
#
_symmetry.space_group_name_H-M   'P 1'
#
loop_
_entity.id
_entity.type
_entity.pdbx_description
1 polymer ?
#
loop_
_entity_poly.entity_id
_entity_poly.type
_entity_poly.pdbx_seq_one_letter_code
_entity_poly.pdbx_strand_id
1 'polypeptide(L)'
;GPGRGAGNSISTLLDAYRASRRRAYLSKAEALIERCIHPEDDIAARQLDDPERRWSYLVFLQVLGKYLDLKLEYSETDYAFQYARHSLLHYAAWMLEHEAPYRDVAHKLEIPSETWSAHDARKCHIFHLASLHDDDLQRAEAFRDKAGYFQQRWIADLSSFPTQCLTRPMVLVAVYGHLHDYFSARALQTDRQGGAWQHNHDFGRPVAFVPQRLGIKSTLRGKLKVAVRESKRLVQERLGRLSRRVKGSR
;
A
#
# COMPACT_ATOMS: atom_id res chain seq x y z
N GLY A 1 10.27 2.84 1.03
CA GLY A 1 9.00 3.41 1.45
C GLY A 1 7.81 2.50 1.14
N PRO A 2 6.61 2.90 1.54
CA PRO A 2 5.41 2.10 1.31
C PRO A 2 5.15 1.93 -0.19
N GLY A 3 4.79 0.71 -0.61
CA GLY A 3 4.48 0.42 -2.00
C GLY A 3 3.99 -1.00 -2.20
N ARG A 4 3.50 -1.29 -3.42
CA ARG A 4 2.87 -2.57 -3.76
C ARG A 4 3.75 -3.80 -3.47
N GLY A 5 5.05 -3.73 -3.75
CA GLY A 5 5.95 -4.87 -3.53
C GLY A 5 6.06 -5.25 -2.05
N ALA A 6 6.26 -4.26 -1.19
CA ALA A 6 6.28 -4.47 0.27
C ALA A 6 4.90 -4.90 0.78
N GLY A 7 3.83 -4.23 0.36
CA GLY A 7 2.46 -4.58 0.74
C GLY A 7 2.11 -6.02 0.41
N ASN A 8 2.34 -6.47 -0.82
CA ASN A 8 2.07 -7.85 -1.21
C ASN A 8 2.91 -8.86 -0.40
N SER A 9 4.19 -8.54 -0.10
CA SER A 9 5.04 -9.39 0.72
C SER A 9 4.49 -9.52 2.15
N ILE A 10 4.07 -8.41 2.76
CA ILE A 10 3.45 -8.40 4.08
C ILE A 10 2.14 -9.20 4.05
N SER A 11 1.26 -8.95 3.07
CA SER A 11 -0.01 -9.70 2.95
C SER A 11 0.21 -11.21 2.90
N THR A 12 1.18 -11.67 2.09
CA THR A 12 1.53 -13.10 2.01
C THR A 12 2.03 -13.65 3.34
N LEU A 13 2.82 -12.87 4.08
CA LEU A 13 3.32 -13.28 5.41
C LEU A 13 2.18 -13.37 6.44
N LEU A 14 1.20 -12.44 6.39
CA LEU A 14 0.02 -12.48 7.25
C LEU A 14 -0.83 -13.72 6.95
N ASP A 15 -1.04 -14.05 5.68
CA ASP A 15 -1.78 -15.26 5.27
C ASP A 15 -1.04 -16.53 5.70
N ALA A 16 0.28 -16.58 5.56
CA ALA A 16 1.11 -17.67 6.04
C ALA A 16 1.04 -17.84 7.57
N TYR A 17 1.02 -16.72 8.31
CA TYR A 17 0.83 -16.75 9.77
C TYR A 17 -0.56 -17.28 10.13
N ARG A 18 -1.61 -16.78 9.48
CA ARG A 18 -3.01 -17.23 9.72
C ARG A 18 -3.17 -18.73 9.47
N ALA A 19 -2.54 -19.26 8.43
CA ALA A 19 -2.60 -20.68 8.08
C ALA A 19 -1.74 -21.59 8.97
N SER A 20 -0.58 -21.13 9.44
CA SER A 20 0.41 -21.99 10.10
C SER A 20 0.66 -21.68 11.58
N ARG A 21 0.25 -20.51 12.06
CA ARG A 21 0.54 -19.96 13.40
C ARG A 21 2.03 -19.82 13.72
N ARG A 22 2.90 -19.88 12.71
CA ARG A 22 4.34 -19.73 12.91
C ARG A 22 4.71 -18.26 13.09
N ARG A 23 5.05 -17.85 14.32
CA ARG A 23 5.38 -16.46 14.69
C ARG A 23 6.43 -15.82 13.78
N ALA A 24 7.35 -16.60 13.23
CA ALA A 24 8.38 -16.10 12.31
C ALA A 24 7.82 -15.33 11.10
N TYR A 25 6.62 -15.69 10.61
CA TYR A 25 5.99 -14.98 9.52
C TYR A 25 5.48 -13.60 9.98
N LEU A 26 4.84 -13.53 11.14
CA LEU A 26 4.34 -12.28 11.69
C LEU A 26 5.49 -11.34 12.04
N SER A 27 6.53 -11.81 12.73
CA SER A 27 7.71 -10.99 13.06
C SER A 27 8.42 -10.46 11.81
N LYS A 28 8.41 -11.23 10.71
CA LYS A 28 8.96 -10.76 9.44
C LYS A 28 8.08 -9.70 8.78
N ALA A 29 6.76 -9.80 8.91
CA ALA A 29 5.82 -8.78 8.45
C ALA A 29 6.01 -7.47 9.24
N GLU A 30 6.11 -7.54 10.56
CA GLU A 30 6.39 -6.42 11.47
C GLU A 30 7.68 -5.71 11.09
N ALA A 31 8.78 -6.44 10.92
CA ALA A 31 10.05 -5.88 10.47
C ALA A 31 9.99 -5.23 9.07
N LEU A 32 9.11 -5.68 8.17
CA LEU A 32 8.88 -5.03 6.88
C LEU A 32 8.05 -3.76 7.01
N ILE A 33 7.06 -3.74 7.91
CA ILE A 33 6.27 -2.55 8.22
C ILE A 33 7.19 -1.43 8.71
N GLU A 34 7.99 -1.67 9.74
CA GLU A 34 8.93 -0.70 10.30
C GLU A 34 9.94 -0.15 9.27
N ARG A 35 10.36 -0.97 8.31
CA ARG A 35 11.28 -0.54 7.24
C ARG A 35 10.64 0.34 6.17
N CYS A 36 9.32 0.28 6.03
CA CYS A 36 8.63 0.92 4.92
C CYS A 36 7.90 2.20 5.30
N ILE A 37 7.41 2.28 6.52
CA ILE A 37 6.55 3.36 7.01
C ILE A 37 6.91 3.69 8.46
N HIS A 38 6.68 4.94 8.87
CA HIS A 38 6.87 5.38 10.25
C HIS A 38 5.74 6.33 10.66
N PRO A 39 5.31 6.35 11.95
CA PRO A 39 4.29 7.28 12.45
C PRO A 39 4.64 8.76 12.27
N GLU A 40 5.92 9.09 12.15
CA GLU A 40 6.43 10.45 11.98
C GLU A 40 7.16 10.64 10.65
N ASP A 41 6.76 9.91 9.60
CA ASP A 41 7.34 10.10 8.27
C ASP A 41 7.10 11.53 7.76
N ASP A 42 8.11 12.13 7.15
CA ASP A 42 7.92 13.30 6.30
C ASP A 42 7.25 12.85 4.98
N ILE A 43 5.91 12.91 4.97
CA ILE A 43 5.11 12.46 3.83
C ILE A 43 5.33 13.37 2.61
N ALA A 44 5.55 14.66 2.81
CA ALA A 44 5.82 15.60 1.72
C ALA A 44 7.09 15.22 0.95
N ALA A 45 8.15 14.80 1.66
CA ALA A 45 9.37 14.31 1.03
C ALA A 45 9.17 13.00 0.24
N ARG A 46 8.07 12.27 0.45
CA ARG A 46 7.75 11.04 -0.28
C ARG A 46 7.07 11.28 -1.63
N GLN A 47 6.64 12.52 -1.91
CA GLN A 47 5.99 12.93 -3.18
C GLN A 47 4.78 12.04 -3.53
N LEU A 48 3.91 11.77 -2.56
CA LEU A 48 2.74 10.90 -2.75
C LEU A 48 1.68 11.55 -3.66
N ASP A 49 1.76 12.84 -3.87
CA ASP A 49 0.93 13.62 -4.80
C ASP A 49 1.25 13.39 -6.29
N ASP A 50 2.26 12.56 -6.61
CA ASP A 50 2.54 12.03 -7.96
C ASP A 50 1.82 10.67 -8.13
N PRO A 51 0.58 10.65 -8.65
CA PRO A 51 -0.20 9.41 -8.72
C PRO A 51 0.42 8.38 -9.66
N GLU A 52 1.07 8.81 -10.75
CA GLU A 52 1.65 7.90 -11.74
C GLU A 52 2.75 7.01 -11.12
N ARG A 53 3.55 7.56 -10.24
CA ARG A 53 4.70 6.85 -9.64
C ARG A 53 4.40 6.30 -8.25
N ARG A 54 3.46 6.90 -7.53
CA ARG A 54 3.29 6.64 -6.09
C ARG A 54 1.98 5.95 -5.72
N TRP A 55 0.96 5.90 -6.58
CA TRP A 55 -0.34 5.29 -6.28
C TRP A 55 -0.27 3.99 -5.46
N SER A 56 0.81 3.24 -5.60
CA SER A 56 0.95 1.93 -4.97
C SER A 56 1.13 1.97 -3.44
N TYR A 57 1.33 3.16 -2.83
CA TYR A 57 1.29 3.30 -1.38
C TYR A 57 -0.11 2.95 -0.82
N LEU A 58 -1.17 3.17 -1.59
CA LEU A 58 -2.52 2.76 -1.21
C LEU A 58 -2.62 1.25 -0.96
N VAL A 59 -1.93 0.43 -1.78
CA VAL A 59 -1.89 -1.03 -1.56
C VAL A 59 -1.22 -1.36 -0.23
N PHE A 60 -0.18 -0.62 0.12
CA PHE A 60 0.52 -0.81 1.39
C PHE A 60 -0.37 -0.46 2.59
N LEU A 61 -1.06 0.68 2.54
CA LEU A 61 -1.96 1.09 3.63
C LEU A 61 -3.15 0.13 3.81
N GLN A 62 -3.69 -0.42 2.72
CA GLN A 62 -4.72 -1.47 2.82
C GLN A 62 -4.20 -2.71 3.53
N VAL A 63 -2.97 -3.12 3.26
CA VAL A 63 -2.34 -4.26 3.93
C VAL A 63 -2.01 -3.94 5.39
N LEU A 64 -1.70 -2.69 5.69
CA LEU A 64 -1.51 -2.25 7.08
C LEU A 64 -2.81 -2.42 7.89
N GLY A 65 -3.98 -2.06 7.32
CA GLY A 65 -5.28 -2.35 7.91
C GLY A 65 -5.52 -3.85 8.10
N LYS A 66 -5.21 -4.68 7.10
CA LYS A 66 -5.27 -6.15 7.23
C LYS A 66 -4.39 -6.67 8.38
N TYR A 67 -3.22 -6.07 8.59
CA TYR A 67 -2.34 -6.42 9.71
C TYR A 67 -2.98 -6.05 11.06
N LEU A 68 -3.56 -4.85 11.17
CA LEU A 68 -4.24 -4.40 12.38
C LEU A 68 -5.43 -5.30 12.73
N ASP A 69 -6.27 -5.64 11.74
CA ASP A 69 -7.39 -6.58 11.94
C ASP A 69 -6.89 -7.95 12.43
N LEU A 70 -5.81 -8.47 11.85
CA LEU A 70 -5.23 -9.73 12.28
C LEU A 70 -4.71 -9.66 13.73
N LYS A 71 -4.06 -8.57 14.11
CA LYS A 71 -3.58 -8.37 15.48
C LYS A 71 -4.75 -8.30 16.48
N LEU A 72 -5.86 -7.64 16.11
CA LEU A 72 -7.07 -7.60 16.94
C LEU A 72 -7.75 -8.97 17.05
N GLU A 73 -7.80 -9.75 15.96
CA GLU A 73 -8.32 -11.12 15.95
C GLU A 73 -7.60 -12.01 16.98
N TYR A 74 -6.31 -11.73 17.23
CA TYR A 74 -5.51 -12.46 18.22
C TYR A 74 -5.31 -11.73 19.55
N SER A 75 -6.02 -10.61 19.76
CA SER A 75 -5.92 -9.78 20.97
C SER A 75 -4.49 -9.29 21.25
N GLU A 76 -3.69 -9.07 20.20
CA GLU A 76 -2.31 -8.60 20.28
C GLU A 76 -2.23 -7.09 20.00
N THR A 77 -2.40 -6.25 21.02
CA THR A 77 -2.32 -4.78 20.90
C THR A 77 -0.99 -4.23 21.41
N ASP A 78 0.10 -4.93 21.07
CA ASP A 78 1.47 -4.64 21.46
C ASP A 78 2.06 -3.40 20.74
N TYR A 79 3.37 -3.14 20.99
CA TYR A 79 4.11 -2.06 20.34
C TYR A 79 3.99 -2.07 18.82
N ALA A 80 4.11 -3.23 18.17
CA ALA A 80 4.05 -3.34 16.72
C ALA A 80 2.65 -3.00 16.17
N PHE A 81 1.58 -3.36 16.92
CA PHE A 81 0.22 -2.93 16.61
C PHE A 81 0.10 -1.40 16.69
N GLN A 82 0.56 -0.78 17.78
CA GLN A 82 0.49 0.68 17.97
C GLN A 82 1.31 1.42 16.90
N TYR A 83 2.50 0.91 16.57
CA TYR A 83 3.33 1.46 15.50
C TYR A 83 2.60 1.48 14.15
N ALA A 84 2.01 0.35 13.77
CA ALA A 84 1.27 0.22 12.51
C ALA A 84 0.00 1.10 12.51
N ARG A 85 -0.72 1.16 13.64
CA ARG A 85 -1.91 1.98 13.82
C ARG A 85 -1.59 3.47 13.67
N HIS A 86 -0.61 3.98 14.38
CA HIS A 86 -0.19 5.38 14.28
C HIS A 86 0.32 5.72 12.88
N SER A 87 1.06 4.82 12.24
CA SER A 87 1.49 4.99 10.86
C SER A 87 0.30 5.09 9.89
N LEU A 88 -0.71 4.22 10.03
CA LEU A 88 -1.92 4.29 9.20
C LEU A 88 -2.64 5.62 9.38
N LEU A 89 -2.85 6.06 10.62
CA LEU A 89 -3.55 7.31 10.94
C LEU A 89 -2.80 8.54 10.44
N HIS A 90 -1.47 8.56 10.57
CA HIS A 90 -0.62 9.64 10.05
C HIS A 90 -0.77 9.80 8.53
N TYR A 91 -0.71 8.70 7.79
CA TYR A 91 -0.89 8.74 6.33
C TYR A 91 -2.33 9.05 5.93
N ALA A 92 -3.32 8.51 6.63
CA ALA A 92 -4.72 8.79 6.35
C ALA A 92 -5.09 10.26 6.63
N ALA A 93 -4.52 10.87 7.67
CA ALA A 93 -4.68 12.31 7.95
C ALA A 93 -4.11 13.17 6.80
N TRP A 94 -2.92 12.82 6.30
CA TRP A 94 -2.38 13.48 5.10
C TRP A 94 -3.31 13.30 3.88
N MET A 95 -3.86 12.09 3.68
CA MET A 95 -4.78 11.82 2.57
C MET A 95 -6.07 12.64 2.64
N LEU A 96 -6.59 12.98 3.83
CA LEU A 96 -7.78 13.84 3.97
C LEU A 96 -7.61 15.16 3.21
N GLU A 97 -6.43 15.75 3.31
CA GLU A 97 -6.13 17.07 2.78
C GLU A 97 -5.63 17.03 1.32
N HIS A 98 -4.89 15.98 0.95
CA HIS A 98 -4.11 15.97 -0.29
C HIS A 98 -4.66 15.03 -1.36
N GLU A 99 -5.48 14.02 -0.99
CA GLU A 99 -6.00 13.09 -1.97
C GLU A 99 -7.31 13.58 -2.60
N ALA A 100 -7.30 13.59 -3.93
CA ALA A 100 -8.45 13.87 -4.78
C ALA A 100 -8.78 12.67 -5.67
N PRO A 101 -9.99 12.58 -6.25
CA PRO A 101 -10.29 11.58 -7.27
C PRO A 101 -9.31 11.64 -8.43
N TYR A 102 -8.87 10.50 -8.93
CA TYR A 102 -7.89 10.46 -10.03
C TYR A 102 -8.37 11.17 -11.29
N ARG A 103 -9.67 11.20 -11.53
CA ARG A 103 -10.25 11.93 -12.66
C ARG A 103 -10.03 13.44 -12.56
N ASP A 104 -10.05 14.02 -11.36
CA ASP A 104 -9.83 15.44 -11.14
C ASP A 104 -8.35 15.83 -11.33
N VAL A 105 -7.45 14.88 -11.14
CA VAL A 105 -6.01 15.03 -11.34
C VAL A 105 -5.51 14.31 -12.60
N ALA A 106 -6.38 14.08 -13.58
CA ALA A 106 -6.06 13.36 -14.82
C ALA A 106 -4.86 13.96 -15.58
N HIS A 107 -4.61 15.27 -15.44
CA HIS A 107 -3.46 15.97 -16.01
C HIS A 107 -2.10 15.50 -15.45
N LYS A 108 -2.09 14.80 -14.30
CA LYS A 108 -0.89 14.20 -13.70
C LYS A 108 -0.66 12.75 -14.17
N LEU A 109 -1.54 12.21 -15.01
CA LEU A 109 -1.49 10.81 -15.46
C LEU A 109 -1.00 10.74 -16.90
N GLU A 110 -0.10 9.79 -17.18
CA GLU A 110 0.39 9.54 -18.55
C GLU A 110 -0.74 9.04 -19.46
N ILE A 111 -1.55 8.10 -18.94
CA ILE A 111 -2.71 7.54 -19.66
C ILE A 111 -3.91 7.55 -18.71
N PRO A 112 -4.71 8.65 -18.67
CA PRO A 112 -5.96 8.68 -17.92
C PRO A 112 -6.94 7.63 -18.47
N SER A 113 -7.44 6.75 -17.59
CA SER A 113 -8.35 5.69 -17.97
C SER A 113 -9.29 5.33 -16.82
N GLU A 114 -10.33 4.56 -17.12
CA GLU A 114 -11.29 4.03 -16.14
C GLU A 114 -10.62 3.27 -14.99
N THR A 115 -9.46 2.67 -15.25
CA THR A 115 -8.69 1.98 -14.21
C THR A 115 -8.31 2.90 -13.06
N TRP A 116 -8.00 4.16 -13.35
CA TRP A 116 -7.66 5.12 -12.31
C TRP A 116 -8.86 5.46 -11.44
N SER A 117 -10.03 5.72 -12.05
CA SER A 117 -11.27 5.93 -11.28
C SER A 117 -11.61 4.71 -10.40
N ALA A 118 -11.41 3.49 -10.89
CA ALA A 118 -11.60 2.28 -10.09
C ALA A 118 -10.58 2.17 -8.93
N HIS A 119 -9.39 2.74 -9.05
CA HIS A 119 -8.42 2.79 -7.95
C HIS A 119 -8.87 3.70 -6.79
N ASP A 120 -9.78 4.65 -7.00
CA ASP A 120 -10.32 5.48 -5.93
C ASP A 120 -11.10 4.67 -4.88
N ALA A 121 -11.61 3.48 -5.24
CA ALA A 121 -12.17 2.53 -4.28
C ALA A 121 -11.15 2.10 -3.19
N ARG A 122 -9.85 2.14 -3.46
CA ARG A 122 -8.80 1.89 -2.46
C ARG A 122 -8.71 3.00 -1.44
N LYS A 123 -8.87 4.28 -1.87
CA LYS A 123 -8.88 5.43 -0.97
C LYS A 123 -10.07 5.35 -0.03
N CYS A 124 -11.27 5.04 -0.56
CA CYS A 124 -12.46 4.77 0.23
C CYS A 124 -12.17 3.71 1.33
N HIS A 125 -11.59 2.57 0.95
CA HIS A 125 -11.25 1.50 1.89
C HIS A 125 -10.27 1.95 2.98
N ILE A 126 -9.22 2.70 2.63
CA ILE A 126 -8.23 3.18 3.62
C ILE A 126 -8.87 4.12 4.63
N PHE A 127 -9.75 5.01 4.21
CA PHE A 127 -10.47 5.91 5.12
C PHE A 127 -11.40 5.15 6.07
N HIS A 128 -12.05 4.08 5.62
CA HIS A 128 -12.78 3.19 6.52
C HIS A 128 -11.87 2.53 7.55
N LEU A 129 -10.74 1.98 7.12
CA LEU A 129 -9.76 1.39 8.02
C LEU A 129 -9.26 2.42 9.06
N ALA A 130 -8.92 3.63 8.62
CA ALA A 130 -8.49 4.71 9.51
C ALA A 130 -9.58 5.06 10.53
N SER A 131 -10.83 5.18 10.10
CA SER A 131 -11.95 5.51 11.01
C SER A 131 -12.20 4.48 12.10
N LEU A 132 -11.90 3.19 11.83
CA LEU A 132 -12.04 2.12 12.82
C LEU A 132 -10.95 2.17 13.89
N HIS A 133 -9.78 2.65 13.52
CA HIS A 133 -8.59 2.65 14.38
C HIS A 133 -8.30 4.01 15.03
N ASP A 134 -9.14 5.01 14.81
CA ASP A 134 -8.95 6.34 15.39
C ASP A 134 -9.75 6.51 16.68
N ASP A 135 -9.07 6.96 17.74
CA ASP A 135 -9.71 7.29 19.02
C ASP A 135 -10.33 8.69 19.02
N ASP A 136 -9.84 9.58 18.15
CA ASP A 136 -10.44 10.88 17.92
C ASP A 136 -11.73 10.73 17.12
N LEU A 137 -12.87 10.89 17.81
CA LEU A 137 -14.19 10.70 17.22
C LEU A 137 -14.46 11.65 16.06
N GLN A 138 -14.00 12.90 16.16
CA GLN A 138 -14.19 13.90 15.12
C GLN A 138 -13.39 13.55 13.87
N ARG A 139 -12.12 13.14 14.04
CA ARG A 139 -11.28 12.72 12.93
C ARG A 139 -11.76 11.39 12.31
N ALA A 140 -12.22 10.45 13.13
CA ALA A 140 -12.83 9.21 12.66
C ALA A 140 -14.11 9.47 11.83
N GLU A 141 -14.91 10.49 12.19
CA GLU A 141 -16.05 10.92 11.39
C GLU A 141 -15.61 11.54 10.07
N ALA A 142 -14.63 12.43 10.08
CA ALA A 142 -14.06 13.00 8.86
C ALA A 142 -13.52 11.92 7.90
N PHE A 143 -12.90 10.85 8.42
CA PHE A 143 -12.51 9.70 7.62
C PHE A 143 -13.72 9.00 6.98
N ARG A 144 -14.81 8.77 7.73
CA ARG A 144 -16.02 8.15 7.19
C ARG A 144 -16.66 9.01 6.09
N ASP A 145 -16.74 10.31 6.31
CA ASP A 145 -17.27 11.24 5.31
C ASP A 145 -16.45 11.23 4.02
N LYS A 146 -15.12 11.23 4.17
CA LYS A 146 -14.22 11.14 3.01
C LYS A 146 -14.33 9.79 2.31
N ALA A 147 -14.54 8.69 3.05
CA ALA A 147 -14.81 7.37 2.46
C ALA A 147 -16.10 7.40 1.63
N GLY A 148 -17.18 7.97 2.18
CA GLY A 148 -18.45 8.15 1.47
C GLY A 148 -18.31 9.01 0.22
N TYR A 149 -17.56 10.10 0.30
CA TYR A 149 -17.25 10.94 -0.86
C TYR A 149 -16.54 10.15 -1.97
N PHE A 150 -15.50 9.40 -1.65
CA PHE A 150 -14.79 8.58 -2.64
C PHE A 150 -15.67 7.46 -3.20
N GLN A 151 -16.54 6.85 -2.37
CA GLN A 151 -17.48 5.82 -2.81
C GLN A 151 -18.43 6.37 -3.88
N GLN A 152 -19.09 7.48 -3.61
CA GLN A 152 -19.99 8.10 -4.56
C GLN A 152 -19.27 8.52 -5.84
N ARG A 153 -18.07 9.07 -5.69
CA ARG A 153 -17.32 9.62 -6.78
C ARG A 153 -16.81 8.56 -7.76
N TRP A 154 -16.17 7.47 -7.29
CA TRP A 154 -15.67 6.46 -8.20
C TRP A 154 -16.79 5.70 -8.91
N ILE A 155 -17.97 5.50 -8.26
CA ILE A 155 -19.14 4.91 -8.90
C ILE A 155 -19.65 5.84 -10.02
N ALA A 156 -19.83 7.13 -9.74
CA ALA A 156 -20.27 8.10 -10.72
C ALA A 156 -19.31 8.20 -11.91
N ASP A 157 -18.00 8.23 -11.62
CA ASP A 157 -16.97 8.30 -12.65
C ASP A 157 -16.98 7.06 -13.55
N LEU A 158 -17.00 5.85 -12.99
CA LEU A 158 -17.06 4.61 -13.78
C LEU A 158 -18.36 4.51 -14.60
N SER A 159 -19.49 4.93 -14.03
CA SER A 159 -20.78 4.91 -14.72
C SER A 159 -20.85 5.89 -15.91
N SER A 160 -20.01 6.92 -15.91
CA SER A 160 -19.98 7.94 -16.97
C SER A 160 -19.08 7.56 -18.16
N PHE A 161 -18.23 6.54 -18.05
CA PHE A 161 -17.41 6.10 -19.17
C PHE A 161 -18.23 5.30 -20.18
N PRO A 162 -17.98 5.47 -21.49
CA PRO A 162 -18.70 4.72 -22.53
C PRO A 162 -18.34 3.22 -22.53
N THR A 163 -17.17 2.87 -22.00
CA THR A 163 -16.67 1.50 -21.94
C THR A 163 -16.88 0.94 -20.54
N GLN A 164 -17.68 -0.12 -20.41
CA GLN A 164 -17.99 -0.72 -19.11
C GLN A 164 -17.48 -2.17 -18.95
N CYS A 165 -16.67 -2.64 -19.88
CA CYS A 165 -16.25 -4.05 -19.95
C CYS A 165 -14.75 -4.26 -19.76
N LEU A 166 -14.03 -3.28 -19.19
CA LEU A 166 -12.60 -3.42 -18.98
C LEU A 166 -12.32 -4.33 -17.78
N THR A 167 -11.54 -5.38 -18.00
CA THR A 167 -11.22 -6.40 -16.99
C THR A 167 -10.65 -5.81 -15.71
N ARG A 168 -9.72 -4.84 -15.81
CA ARG A 168 -9.04 -4.31 -14.63
C ARG A 168 -9.94 -3.45 -13.74
N PRO A 169 -10.75 -2.50 -14.25
CA PRO A 169 -11.78 -1.85 -13.44
C PRO A 169 -12.76 -2.85 -12.82
N MET A 170 -13.24 -3.85 -13.56
CA MET A 170 -14.16 -4.86 -13.04
C MET A 170 -13.57 -5.64 -11.86
N VAL A 171 -12.29 -6.04 -11.93
CA VAL A 171 -11.61 -6.70 -10.82
C VAL A 171 -11.52 -5.79 -9.60
N LEU A 172 -11.22 -4.51 -9.77
CA LEU A 172 -11.16 -3.55 -8.67
C LEU A 172 -12.54 -3.35 -8.01
N VAL A 173 -13.59 -3.23 -8.82
CA VAL A 173 -14.98 -3.15 -8.32
C VAL A 173 -15.37 -4.42 -7.57
N ALA A 174 -15.07 -5.61 -8.11
CA ALA A 174 -15.38 -6.88 -7.45
C ALA A 174 -14.65 -7.03 -6.09
N VAL A 175 -13.42 -6.52 -5.99
CA VAL A 175 -12.62 -6.62 -4.75
C VAL A 175 -12.99 -5.56 -3.72
N TYR A 176 -13.32 -4.34 -4.14
CA TYR A 176 -13.46 -3.19 -3.23
C TYR A 176 -14.87 -2.59 -3.19
N GLY A 177 -15.72 -2.85 -4.19
CA GLY A 177 -17.00 -2.17 -4.32
C GLY A 177 -17.98 -2.41 -3.17
N HIS A 178 -17.93 -3.57 -2.54
CA HIS A 178 -18.78 -3.95 -1.40
C HIS A 178 -18.25 -3.45 -0.03
N LEU A 179 -17.02 -2.98 0.02
CA LEU A 179 -16.37 -2.66 1.31
C LEU A 179 -16.98 -1.45 2.00
N HIS A 180 -17.48 -0.48 1.23
CA HIS A 180 -18.13 0.69 1.82
C HIS A 180 -19.35 0.28 2.66
N ASP A 181 -20.23 -0.52 2.12
CA ASP A 181 -21.44 -0.97 2.80
C ASP A 181 -21.08 -1.85 4.00
N TYR A 182 -20.11 -2.75 3.85
CA TYR A 182 -19.61 -3.58 4.93
C TYR A 182 -19.09 -2.75 6.11
N PHE A 183 -18.22 -1.77 5.87
CA PHE A 183 -17.65 -0.96 6.95
C PHE A 183 -18.65 0.03 7.53
N SER A 184 -19.58 0.56 6.74
CA SER A 184 -20.66 1.42 7.23
C SER A 184 -21.59 0.66 8.17
N ALA A 185 -21.98 -0.56 7.82
CA ALA A 185 -22.79 -1.42 8.68
C ALA A 185 -22.04 -1.81 9.98
N ARG A 186 -20.74 -2.12 9.87
CA ARG A 186 -19.88 -2.44 11.02
C ARG A 186 -19.74 -1.25 11.98
N ALA A 187 -19.59 -0.03 11.47
CA ALA A 187 -19.47 1.17 12.29
C ALA A 187 -20.74 1.44 13.12
N LEU A 188 -21.92 1.05 12.62
CA LEU A 188 -23.19 1.16 13.34
C LEU A 188 -23.34 0.09 14.45
N GLN A 189 -22.72 -1.08 14.28
CA GLN A 189 -22.83 -2.20 15.21
C GLN A 189 -21.75 -2.17 16.31
N THR A 190 -20.67 -1.50 16.09
CA THR A 190 -19.59 -1.40 17.06
C THR A 190 -19.98 -0.30 18.04
N ASP A 191 -20.69 -0.68 19.13
CA ASP A 191 -20.49 0.01 20.41
C ASP A 191 -18.97 0.05 20.60
N ARG A 192 -18.39 1.22 20.43
CA ARG A 192 -16.94 1.39 20.51
C ARG A 192 -16.54 0.91 21.91
N GLN A 193 -16.13 -0.34 22.00
CA GLN A 193 -15.29 -0.78 23.09
C GLN A 193 -13.99 0.02 22.90
N GLY A 194 -14.09 1.31 23.27
CA GLY A 194 -12.96 2.20 23.39
C GLY A 194 -12.10 1.69 24.53
N GLY A 195 -11.37 0.64 24.27
CA GLY A 195 -10.17 0.37 25.02
C GLY A 195 -9.28 1.57 24.73
N ALA A 196 -9.03 2.38 25.77
CA ALA A 196 -8.08 3.48 25.67
C ALA A 196 -6.78 2.89 25.15
N TRP A 197 -6.53 3.06 23.84
CA TRP A 197 -5.27 2.68 23.22
C TRP A 197 -4.17 3.44 23.96
N GLN A 198 -3.09 2.77 24.35
CA GLN A 198 -2.00 3.47 25.02
C GLN A 198 -1.43 4.54 24.09
N HIS A 199 -1.60 5.80 24.46
CA HIS A 199 -1.25 6.95 23.61
C HIS A 199 0.22 7.35 23.65
N ASN A 200 1.00 6.87 24.62
CA ASN A 200 2.39 7.29 24.85
C ASN A 200 3.38 6.19 24.44
N HIS A 201 3.56 6.00 23.14
CA HIS A 201 4.67 5.21 22.61
C HIS A 201 5.70 6.15 21.97
N ASP A 202 6.94 6.04 22.41
CA ASP A 202 8.08 6.60 21.68
C ASP A 202 8.43 5.60 20.54
N PHE A 203 8.13 5.98 19.32
CA PHE A 203 8.47 5.18 18.14
C PHE A 203 9.87 5.47 17.59
N GLY A 204 10.63 6.34 18.26
CA GLY A 204 11.93 6.81 17.79
C GLY A 204 11.82 7.72 16.55
N ARG A 205 12.94 7.90 15.86
CA ARG A 205 12.96 8.71 14.64
C ARG A 205 12.89 7.83 13.39
N PRO A 206 12.27 8.34 12.30
CA PRO A 206 12.29 7.65 11.02
C PRO A 206 13.73 7.34 10.58
N VAL A 207 14.02 6.09 10.30
CA VAL A 207 15.33 5.67 9.83
C VAL A 207 15.28 5.44 8.32
N ALA A 208 16.15 6.14 7.57
CA ALA A 208 16.27 5.93 6.14
C ALA A 208 16.77 4.50 5.85
N PHE A 209 15.89 3.66 5.34
CA PHE A 209 16.28 2.31 4.92
C PHE A 209 17.10 2.39 3.63
N VAL A 210 18.37 2.01 3.71
CA VAL A 210 19.23 1.82 2.54
C VAL A 210 19.22 0.34 2.15
N PRO A 211 18.64 -0.03 0.99
CA PRO A 211 18.66 -1.42 0.54
C PRO A 211 20.09 -1.95 0.47
N GLN A 212 20.34 -3.12 1.00
CA GLN A 212 21.66 -3.77 0.96
C GLN A 212 22.26 -3.80 -0.45
N ARG A 213 21.41 -3.94 -1.48
CA ARG A 213 21.82 -3.86 -2.88
C ARG A 213 22.43 -2.51 -3.28
N LEU A 214 21.94 -1.40 -2.72
CA LEU A 214 22.49 -0.07 -2.97
C LEU A 214 23.80 0.12 -2.18
N GLY A 215 23.86 -0.37 -0.95
CA GLY A 215 25.10 -0.39 -0.16
C GLY A 215 26.21 -1.17 -0.85
N ILE A 216 25.91 -2.34 -1.41
CA ILE A 216 26.88 -3.14 -2.19
C ILE A 216 27.29 -2.41 -3.48
N LYS A 217 26.38 -1.75 -4.17
CA LYS A 217 26.69 -0.97 -5.38
C LYS A 217 27.53 0.28 -5.13
N SER A 218 27.47 0.84 -3.93
CA SER A 218 28.24 2.02 -3.56
C SER A 218 29.72 1.70 -3.29
N THR A 219 30.05 0.44 -2.96
CA THR A 219 31.44 0.01 -2.76
C THR A 219 32.14 -0.27 -4.10
N LEU A 220 33.46 -0.01 -4.17
CA LEU A 220 34.26 -0.32 -5.36
C LEU A 220 34.13 -1.79 -5.80
N ARG A 221 34.14 -2.70 -4.83
CA ARG A 221 33.95 -4.15 -5.03
C ARG A 221 32.54 -4.49 -5.55
N GLY A 222 31.52 -3.75 -5.10
CA GLY A 222 30.15 -3.91 -5.59
C GLY A 222 29.99 -3.43 -7.01
N LYS A 223 30.59 -2.26 -7.38
CA LYS A 223 30.62 -1.73 -8.73
C LYS A 223 31.30 -2.70 -9.70
N LEU A 224 32.42 -3.29 -9.28
CA LEU A 224 33.14 -4.28 -10.08
C LEU A 224 32.32 -5.55 -10.32
N LYS A 225 31.64 -6.09 -9.28
CA LYS A 225 30.75 -7.26 -9.40
C LYS A 225 29.59 -7.00 -10.37
N VAL A 226 29.02 -5.80 -10.34
CA VAL A 226 27.93 -5.42 -11.25
C VAL A 226 28.46 -5.34 -12.70
N ALA A 227 29.60 -4.70 -12.92
CA ALA A 227 30.20 -4.58 -14.24
C ALA A 227 30.54 -5.96 -14.85
N VAL A 228 31.11 -6.87 -14.05
CA VAL A 228 31.41 -8.26 -14.49
C VAL A 228 30.14 -9.02 -14.83
N ARG A 229 29.05 -8.83 -14.06
CA ARG A 229 27.77 -9.52 -14.33
C ARG A 229 27.10 -8.99 -15.60
N GLU A 230 27.14 -7.69 -15.82
CA GLU A 230 26.60 -7.08 -17.05
C GLU A 230 27.42 -7.49 -18.28
N SER A 231 28.74 -7.53 -18.19
CA SER A 231 29.61 -8.02 -19.27
C SER A 231 29.32 -9.49 -19.62
N LYS A 232 29.14 -10.36 -18.63
CA LYS A 232 28.74 -11.77 -18.86
C LYS A 232 27.38 -11.87 -19.55
N ARG A 233 26.40 -11.04 -19.16
CA ARG A 233 25.08 -11.03 -19.78
C ARG A 233 25.15 -10.60 -21.27
N LEU A 234 25.90 -9.54 -21.56
CA LEU A 234 26.08 -9.06 -22.93
C LEU A 234 26.79 -10.09 -23.82
N VAL A 235 27.77 -10.81 -23.28
CA VAL A 235 28.44 -11.91 -24.01
C VAL A 235 27.46 -13.04 -24.30
N GLN A 236 26.65 -13.45 -23.33
CA GLN A 236 25.64 -14.50 -23.52
C GLN A 236 24.57 -14.10 -24.54
N GLU A 237 24.10 -12.84 -24.50
CA GLU A 237 23.16 -12.32 -25.48
C GLU A 237 23.74 -12.28 -26.90
N ARG A 238 25.03 -11.91 -27.07
CA ARG A 238 25.73 -11.96 -28.35
C ARG A 238 25.88 -13.38 -28.87
N LEU A 239 26.31 -14.32 -28.05
CA LEU A 239 26.42 -15.74 -28.40
C LEU A 239 25.06 -16.34 -28.78
N GLY A 240 23.99 -16.00 -28.07
CA GLY A 240 22.63 -16.42 -28.39
C GLY A 240 22.09 -15.85 -29.71
N ARG A 241 22.52 -14.64 -30.10
CA ARG A 241 22.21 -14.05 -31.42
C ARG A 241 22.98 -14.73 -32.55
N LEU A 242 24.26 -15.03 -32.35
CA LEU A 242 25.08 -15.75 -33.31
C LEU A 242 24.57 -17.18 -33.54
N SER A 243 24.23 -17.90 -32.49
CA SER A 243 23.64 -19.24 -32.58
C SER A 243 22.33 -19.29 -33.37
N ARG A 244 21.48 -18.25 -33.21
CA ARG A 244 20.22 -18.13 -33.97
C ARG A 244 20.46 -17.80 -35.45
N ARG A 245 21.47 -17.01 -35.78
CA ARG A 245 21.84 -16.73 -37.19
C ARG A 245 22.36 -17.97 -37.91
N VAL A 246 23.16 -18.79 -37.26
CA VAL A 246 23.69 -20.04 -37.83
C VAL A 246 22.60 -21.09 -38.05
N LYS A 247 21.57 -21.14 -37.18
CA LYS A 247 20.43 -22.08 -37.33
C LYS A 247 19.36 -21.62 -38.34
N GLY A 248 19.31 -20.35 -38.69
CA GLY A 248 18.38 -19.81 -39.69
C GLY A 248 18.96 -19.78 -41.13
N SER A 249 20.18 -20.27 -41.34
CA SER A 249 20.89 -20.34 -42.65
C SER A 249 21.03 -21.77 -43.18
N ARG A 250 20.26 -22.71 -42.67
CA ARG A 250 20.13 -24.07 -43.17
C ARG A 250 18.63 -24.30 -43.55
#